data_2292c74765ba1a7b0744167c7e1955f6
#
_entry.id   2292c74765ba1a7b0744167c7e1955f6
#
_cell.length_a   1.000
_cell.length_b   1.000
_cell.length_c   1.000
_cell.angle_alpha   90.00
_cell.angle_beta   90.00
_cell.angle_gamma   90.00
#
_symmetry.space_group_name_H-M   'P 1'
#
loop_
_entity.id
_entity.type
_entity.pdbx_description
1 polymer ?
#
loop_
_entity_poly.entity_id
_entity_poly.type
_entity_poly.pdbx_seq_one_letter_code
_entity_poly.pdbx_strand_id
1 'polypeptide(L)'
;MALSYIGGKSRIGLWIRNYIPTDIETYVESFSGMFWVFFKMELPNYKNLKNVVYNDFNPLNVNLFNCIVNYTDFYEVIKDYKSQNKELFDSFQKEIFHPDFKVDLSEPDYHTAAKYAYVLSQVWSGTNPEKSKFIDLKGKYKSKFDSFKGKLQDKKWQGYFDKITVTENMDFQEVIEKYDGPKTYFYCDPPYYKTEDYYANHAFGIETHERLATCLKSIEGKFSLSYYDFDQLSEWFPKDEYKWESKEFHKAAMAKSGKAQTKGVELLIMNY
;
A
#
# COMPACT_ATOMS: atom_id res chain seq x y z
N MET A 1 4.84 -5.82 6.55
CA MET A 1 5.71 -5.81 5.37
C MET A 1 7.02 -5.11 5.71
N ALA A 2 8.15 -5.46 5.08
CA ALA A 2 9.45 -4.81 5.35
C ALA A 2 9.88 -3.83 4.25
N LEU A 3 9.15 -3.80 3.14
CA LEU A 3 9.46 -2.98 1.97
C LEU A 3 9.07 -1.52 2.19
N SER A 4 9.85 -0.62 1.62
CA SER A 4 9.57 0.83 1.67
C SER A 4 8.59 1.21 0.56
N TYR A 5 7.64 2.09 0.87
CA TYR A 5 6.72 2.62 -0.14
C TYR A 5 6.29 4.04 0.21
N ILE A 6 5.97 4.84 -0.80
CA ILE A 6 5.46 6.19 -0.64
C ILE A 6 4.08 6.13 0.01
N GLY A 7 3.76 7.03 0.93
CA GLY A 7 2.44 7.06 1.58
C GLY A 7 2.13 5.91 2.54
N GLY A 8 3.06 4.95 2.73
CA GLY A 8 2.81 3.75 3.51
C GLY A 8 2.35 4.00 4.94
N LYS A 9 1.24 3.39 5.35
CA LYS A 9 0.56 3.54 6.65
C LYS A 9 1.19 2.76 7.82
N SER A 10 2.47 2.37 7.70
CA SER A 10 3.13 1.53 8.71
C SER A 10 3.09 2.10 10.14
N ARG A 11 3.05 3.43 10.30
CA ARG A 11 3.04 4.13 11.59
C ARG A 11 1.65 4.32 12.18
N ILE A 12 0.65 4.54 11.33
CA ILE A 12 -0.72 4.86 11.74
C ILE A 12 -1.71 3.72 11.45
N GLY A 13 -1.30 2.67 10.75
CA GLY A 13 -2.14 1.52 10.44
C GLY A 13 -2.74 0.84 11.67
N LEU A 14 -2.05 0.87 12.83
CA LEU A 14 -2.61 0.39 14.10
C LEU A 14 -3.79 1.26 14.60
N TRP A 15 -3.75 2.55 14.34
CA TRP A 15 -4.84 3.44 14.67
C TRP A 15 -6.01 3.25 13.70
N ILE A 16 -5.75 3.17 12.38
CA ILE A 16 -6.78 2.98 11.35
C ILE A 16 -7.53 1.67 11.58
N ARG A 17 -6.84 0.57 11.91
CA ARG A 17 -7.48 -0.74 12.12
C ARG A 17 -8.56 -0.74 13.21
N ASN A 18 -8.48 0.17 14.20
CA ASN A 18 -9.46 0.24 15.29
C ASN A 18 -10.85 0.70 14.81
N TYR A 19 -10.92 1.24 13.61
CA TYR A 19 -12.15 1.68 12.97
C TYR A 19 -12.68 0.66 11.95
N ILE A 20 -11.97 -0.43 11.64
CA ILE A 20 -12.43 -1.46 10.70
C ILE A 20 -13.54 -2.28 11.37
N PRO A 21 -14.76 -2.31 10.80
CA PRO A 21 -15.85 -3.11 11.35
C PRO A 21 -15.51 -4.60 11.34
N THR A 22 -15.89 -5.32 12.39
CA THR A 22 -15.56 -6.76 12.53
C THR A 22 -16.60 -7.70 11.91
N ASP A 23 -17.75 -7.15 11.48
CA ASP A 23 -18.89 -7.89 10.90
C ASP A 23 -18.84 -8.00 9.37
N ILE A 24 -17.71 -7.64 8.75
CA ILE A 24 -17.50 -7.66 7.31
C ILE A 24 -17.23 -9.06 6.78
N GLU A 25 -17.64 -9.29 5.52
CA GLU A 25 -17.32 -10.50 4.75
C GLU A 25 -16.26 -10.25 3.66
N THR A 26 -16.18 -9.03 3.18
CA THR A 26 -15.21 -8.60 2.17
C THR A 26 -14.44 -7.36 2.65
N TYR A 27 -13.12 -7.43 2.58
CA TYR A 27 -12.20 -6.33 2.83
C TYR A 27 -11.50 -5.93 1.54
N VAL A 28 -11.54 -4.67 1.17
CA VAL A 28 -10.93 -4.13 -0.06
C VAL A 28 -10.04 -2.94 0.28
N GLU A 29 -8.78 -2.94 -0.17
CA GLU A 29 -7.98 -1.72 -0.29
C GLU A 29 -7.92 -1.32 -1.77
N SER A 30 -8.56 -0.19 -2.12
CA SER A 30 -8.63 0.28 -3.51
C SER A 30 -7.32 0.92 -4.00
N PHE A 31 -6.45 1.31 -3.05
CA PHE A 31 -5.11 1.88 -3.26
C PHE A 31 -4.13 1.18 -2.32
N SER A 32 -3.87 -0.09 -2.56
CA SER A 32 -3.25 -0.97 -1.56
C SER A 32 -1.77 -0.67 -1.26
N GLY A 33 -0.99 -0.23 -2.24
CA GLY A 33 0.45 -0.03 -2.07
C GLY A 33 1.12 -1.27 -1.46
N MET A 34 1.67 -1.13 -0.24
CA MET A 34 2.26 -2.26 0.50
C MET A 34 1.30 -2.89 1.53
N PHE A 35 0.01 -2.69 1.38
CA PHE A 35 -1.08 -3.33 2.15
C PHE A 35 -0.92 -3.18 3.67
N TRP A 36 -0.48 -2.00 4.10
CA TRP A 36 -0.07 -1.78 5.49
C TRP A 36 -1.22 -1.89 6.48
N VAL A 37 -2.44 -1.46 6.13
CA VAL A 37 -3.58 -1.49 7.04
C VAL A 37 -4.05 -2.93 7.22
N PHE A 38 -4.19 -3.69 6.15
CA PHE A 38 -4.51 -5.12 6.22
C PHE A 38 -3.53 -5.89 7.13
N PHE A 39 -2.22 -5.71 6.96
CA PHE A 39 -1.22 -6.38 7.79
C PHE A 39 -1.19 -5.91 9.27
N LYS A 40 -2.04 -4.96 9.66
CA LYS A 40 -2.26 -4.58 11.06
C LYS A 40 -3.55 -5.13 11.63
N MET A 41 -4.43 -5.70 10.81
CA MET A 41 -5.67 -6.33 11.30
C MET A 41 -5.34 -7.50 12.24
N GLU A 42 -6.20 -7.70 13.22
CA GLU A 42 -6.18 -8.90 14.06
C GLU A 42 -7.17 -9.90 13.45
N LEU A 43 -6.70 -10.68 12.47
CA LEU A 43 -7.54 -11.58 11.67
C LEU A 43 -8.50 -12.46 12.48
N PRO A 44 -8.14 -12.97 13.68
CA PRO A 44 -9.09 -13.75 14.49
C PRO A 44 -10.38 -13.00 14.91
N ASN A 45 -10.36 -11.66 14.88
CA ASN A 45 -11.53 -10.84 15.20
C ASN A 45 -12.54 -10.76 14.04
N TYR A 46 -12.13 -11.14 12.84
CA TYR A 46 -12.92 -11.04 11.60
C TYR A 46 -13.42 -12.43 11.18
N LYS A 47 -14.30 -13.01 11.99
CA LYS A 47 -14.77 -14.41 11.82
C LYS A 47 -15.53 -14.64 10.51
N ASN A 48 -16.17 -13.60 9.97
CA ASN A 48 -16.96 -13.68 8.76
C ASN A 48 -16.17 -13.32 7.49
N LEU A 49 -14.90 -12.90 7.63
CA LEU A 49 -14.08 -12.46 6.51
C LEU A 49 -13.77 -13.61 5.55
N LYS A 50 -14.32 -13.53 4.35
CA LYS A 50 -14.20 -14.51 3.26
C LYS A 50 -13.25 -14.02 2.18
N ASN A 51 -13.36 -12.72 1.81
CA ASN A 51 -12.64 -12.13 0.72
C ASN A 51 -11.73 -11.00 1.21
N VAL A 52 -10.49 -11.02 0.79
CA VAL A 52 -9.50 -9.95 0.98
C VAL A 52 -8.97 -9.58 -0.39
N VAL A 53 -9.34 -8.38 -0.85
CA VAL A 53 -9.04 -7.88 -2.18
C VAL A 53 -7.92 -6.84 -2.09
N TYR A 54 -6.82 -7.15 -2.75
CA TYR A 54 -5.73 -6.23 -3.00
C TYR A 54 -5.95 -5.56 -4.36
N ASN A 55 -6.00 -4.24 -4.45
CA ASN A 55 -6.00 -3.52 -5.71
C ASN A 55 -4.94 -2.43 -5.72
N ASP A 56 -4.20 -2.33 -6.79
CA ASP A 56 -3.28 -1.21 -7.02
C ASP A 56 -3.19 -0.90 -8.52
N PHE A 57 -3.13 0.37 -8.86
CA PHE A 57 -2.98 0.78 -10.25
C PHE A 57 -1.57 0.52 -10.80
N ASN A 58 -0.56 0.41 -9.93
CA ASN A 58 0.81 0.10 -10.32
C ASN A 58 0.98 -1.41 -10.55
N PRO A 59 1.20 -1.87 -11.79
CA PRO A 59 1.31 -3.30 -12.09
C PRO A 59 2.51 -3.98 -11.41
N LEU A 60 3.59 -3.24 -11.07
CA LEU A 60 4.69 -3.80 -10.28
C LEU A 60 4.25 -4.17 -8.85
N ASN A 61 3.37 -3.38 -8.24
CA ASN A 61 2.79 -3.70 -6.94
C ASN A 61 1.90 -4.94 -7.04
N VAL A 62 1.05 -5.01 -8.05
CA VAL A 62 0.14 -6.14 -8.27
C VAL A 62 0.92 -7.43 -8.50
N ASN A 63 1.92 -7.42 -9.40
CA ASN A 63 2.77 -8.58 -9.61
C ASN A 63 3.52 -9.01 -8.34
N LEU A 64 4.02 -8.06 -7.56
CA LEU A 64 4.64 -8.36 -6.28
C LEU A 64 3.69 -9.11 -5.35
N PHE A 65 2.41 -8.70 -5.27
CA PHE A 65 1.43 -9.36 -4.42
C PHE A 65 0.94 -10.69 -5.02
N ASN A 66 0.84 -10.83 -6.35
CA ASN A 66 0.63 -12.12 -7.01
C ASN A 66 1.72 -13.15 -6.63
N CYS A 67 2.97 -12.68 -6.48
CA CYS A 67 4.08 -13.54 -6.05
C CYS A 67 4.07 -13.78 -4.53
N ILE A 68 3.68 -12.79 -3.72
CA ILE A 68 3.62 -12.91 -2.26
C ILE A 68 2.58 -13.95 -1.81
N VAL A 69 1.44 -14.07 -2.48
CA VAL A 69 0.45 -15.11 -2.16
C VAL A 69 0.98 -16.52 -2.47
N ASN A 70 1.96 -16.65 -3.35
CA ASN A 70 2.70 -17.86 -3.66
C ASN A 70 4.09 -17.84 -2.99
N TYR A 71 4.13 -17.52 -1.71
CA TYR A 71 5.34 -17.19 -0.95
C TYR A 71 6.42 -18.27 -0.98
N THR A 72 6.06 -19.54 -1.12
CA THR A 72 7.02 -20.65 -1.19
C THR A 72 7.86 -20.57 -2.46
N ASP A 73 7.19 -20.46 -3.62
CA ASP A 73 7.87 -20.38 -4.93
C ASP A 73 8.64 -19.07 -5.05
N PHE A 74 8.05 -17.99 -4.54
CA PHE A 74 8.70 -16.69 -4.54
C PHE A 74 9.98 -16.69 -3.67
N TYR A 75 9.94 -17.35 -2.50
CA TYR A 75 11.13 -17.48 -1.67
C TYR A 75 12.26 -18.23 -2.37
N GLU A 76 11.96 -19.32 -3.09
CA GLU A 76 12.97 -20.09 -3.84
C GLU A 76 13.71 -19.22 -4.86
N VAL A 77 13.02 -18.26 -5.50
CA VAL A 77 13.65 -17.33 -6.45
C VAL A 77 14.57 -16.31 -5.75
N ILE A 78 14.17 -15.80 -4.57
CA ILE A 78 14.90 -14.67 -3.94
C ILE A 78 15.90 -15.09 -2.87
N LYS A 79 15.89 -16.34 -2.41
CA LYS A 79 16.70 -16.81 -1.25
C LYS A 79 18.19 -16.52 -1.37
N ASP A 80 18.74 -16.68 -2.57
CA ASP A 80 20.18 -16.55 -2.85
C ASP A 80 20.60 -15.11 -3.21
N TYR A 81 19.66 -14.16 -3.37
CA TYR A 81 20.00 -12.79 -3.63
C TYR A 81 20.67 -12.16 -2.40
N LYS A 82 21.92 -11.70 -2.60
CA LYS A 82 22.69 -11.02 -1.54
C LYS A 82 22.13 -9.61 -1.36
N SER A 83 21.70 -9.28 -0.15
CA SER A 83 21.33 -7.92 0.21
C SER A 83 22.53 -6.97 0.16
N GLN A 84 22.29 -5.68 0.04
CA GLN A 84 23.32 -4.63 0.06
C GLN A 84 24.36 -4.75 -1.09
N ASN A 85 23.91 -5.14 -2.27
CA ASN A 85 24.71 -5.11 -3.49
C ASN A 85 24.26 -3.97 -4.41
N LYS A 86 25.12 -2.94 -4.56
CA LYS A 86 24.81 -1.76 -5.36
C LYS A 86 24.69 -2.05 -6.86
N GLU A 87 25.51 -2.95 -7.38
CA GLU A 87 25.50 -3.31 -8.81
C GLU A 87 24.17 -3.98 -9.18
N LEU A 88 23.68 -4.90 -8.32
CA LEU A 88 22.36 -5.51 -8.50
C LEU A 88 21.24 -4.47 -8.39
N PHE A 89 21.35 -3.55 -7.44
CA PHE A 89 20.37 -2.47 -7.30
C PHE A 89 20.28 -1.61 -8.56
N ASP A 90 21.42 -1.13 -9.06
CA ASP A 90 21.47 -0.26 -10.23
C ASP A 90 20.95 -1.00 -11.49
N SER A 91 21.32 -2.29 -11.65
CA SER A 91 20.85 -3.11 -12.75
C SER A 91 19.35 -3.33 -12.72
N PHE A 92 18.81 -3.73 -11.56
CA PHE A 92 17.38 -4.00 -11.38
C PHE A 92 16.55 -2.73 -11.54
N GLN A 93 16.99 -1.62 -10.93
CA GLN A 93 16.32 -0.33 -11.04
C GLN A 93 16.24 0.12 -12.50
N LYS A 94 17.35 0.05 -13.25
CA LYS A 94 17.40 0.43 -14.67
C LYS A 94 16.47 -0.42 -15.53
N GLU A 95 16.36 -1.71 -15.23
CA GLU A 95 15.52 -2.65 -15.99
C GLU A 95 14.03 -2.40 -15.74
N ILE A 96 13.60 -2.48 -14.46
CA ILE A 96 12.16 -2.45 -14.12
C ILE A 96 11.51 -1.07 -14.26
N PHE A 97 12.29 0.01 -14.29
CA PHE A 97 11.81 1.37 -14.56
C PHE A 97 12.22 1.88 -15.94
N HIS A 98 12.63 0.98 -16.84
CA HIS A 98 12.82 1.38 -18.24
C HIS A 98 11.48 1.77 -18.86
N PRO A 99 11.40 2.86 -19.68
CA PRO A 99 10.13 3.30 -20.26
C PRO A 99 9.39 2.25 -21.08
N ASP A 100 10.12 1.33 -21.71
CA ASP A 100 9.53 0.24 -22.51
C ASP A 100 9.22 -1.02 -21.70
N PHE A 101 9.55 -1.04 -20.40
CA PHE A 101 9.30 -2.19 -19.54
C PHE A 101 7.80 -2.30 -19.24
N LYS A 102 7.24 -3.47 -19.45
CA LYS A 102 5.84 -3.78 -19.15
C LYS A 102 5.77 -5.03 -18.30
N VAL A 103 4.92 -4.99 -17.31
CA VAL A 103 4.59 -6.15 -16.48
C VAL A 103 3.46 -6.92 -17.13
N ASP A 104 3.68 -8.20 -17.41
CA ASP A 104 2.59 -9.12 -17.74
C ASP A 104 1.99 -9.65 -16.43
N LEU A 105 0.70 -9.45 -16.25
CA LEU A 105 -0.04 -9.88 -15.06
C LEU A 105 -0.84 -11.18 -15.28
N SER A 106 -0.69 -11.82 -16.44
CA SER A 106 -1.38 -13.09 -16.75
C SER A 106 -0.95 -14.24 -15.82
N GLU A 107 0.32 -14.21 -15.38
CA GLU A 107 0.92 -15.15 -14.43
C GLU A 107 1.87 -14.42 -13.48
N PRO A 108 2.13 -14.95 -12.27
CA PRO A 108 3.10 -14.36 -11.35
C PRO A 108 4.52 -14.37 -11.91
N ASP A 109 5.07 -13.18 -12.21
CA ASP A 109 6.48 -13.04 -12.61
C ASP A 109 7.36 -12.84 -11.38
N TYR A 110 7.87 -13.95 -10.85
CA TYR A 110 8.72 -13.97 -9.65
C TYR A 110 10.04 -13.22 -9.83
N HIS A 111 10.60 -13.19 -11.05
CA HIS A 111 11.86 -12.49 -11.29
C HIS A 111 11.68 -10.99 -11.27
N THR A 112 10.64 -10.47 -11.91
CA THR A 112 10.27 -9.04 -11.83
C THR A 112 9.90 -8.64 -10.40
N ALA A 113 9.11 -9.45 -9.71
CA ALA A 113 8.76 -9.21 -8.30
C ALA A 113 10.01 -9.19 -7.40
N ALA A 114 10.98 -10.09 -7.63
CA ALA A 114 12.24 -10.14 -6.90
C ALA A 114 13.07 -8.85 -7.10
N LYS A 115 13.22 -8.40 -8.35
CA LYS A 115 13.92 -7.15 -8.68
C LYS A 115 13.24 -5.95 -8.02
N TYR A 116 11.91 -5.86 -8.10
CA TYR A 116 11.15 -4.78 -7.51
C TYR A 116 11.25 -4.78 -5.98
N ALA A 117 11.04 -5.92 -5.32
CA ALA A 117 11.21 -6.05 -3.87
C ALA A 117 12.63 -5.68 -3.42
N TYR A 118 13.64 -6.06 -4.22
CA TYR A 118 15.02 -5.71 -3.97
C TYR A 118 15.20 -4.19 -3.98
N VAL A 119 14.78 -3.51 -5.05
CA VAL A 119 14.89 -2.05 -5.17
C VAL A 119 14.15 -1.34 -4.03
N LEU A 120 12.90 -1.71 -3.74
CA LEU A 120 12.11 -1.13 -2.63
C LEU A 120 12.80 -1.28 -1.27
N SER A 121 13.57 -2.36 -1.09
CA SER A 121 14.25 -2.64 0.18
C SER A 121 15.52 -1.83 0.38
N GLN A 122 16.10 -1.28 -0.69
CA GLN A 122 17.40 -0.59 -0.68
C GLN A 122 17.28 0.93 -0.78
N VAL A 123 16.06 1.48 -0.70
CA VAL A 123 15.80 2.92 -0.74
C VAL A 123 15.21 3.43 0.58
N TRP A 124 15.28 4.74 0.81
CA TRP A 124 14.63 5.37 1.96
C TRP A 124 13.10 5.23 1.86
N SER A 125 12.46 5.02 3.02
CA SER A 125 11.00 4.99 3.08
C SER A 125 10.40 6.33 2.64
N GLY A 126 9.36 6.27 1.79
CA GLY A 126 8.67 7.46 1.31
C GLY A 126 9.36 8.18 0.15
N THR A 127 10.33 7.53 -0.51
CA THR A 127 10.94 8.07 -1.74
C THR A 127 10.48 7.29 -2.97
N ASN A 128 10.45 7.97 -4.12
CA ASN A 128 10.18 7.31 -5.40
C ASN A 128 11.31 6.33 -5.72
N PRO A 129 11.06 5.02 -5.83
CA PRO A 129 12.10 4.02 -6.03
C PRO A 129 12.81 4.14 -7.38
N GLU A 130 12.14 4.67 -8.42
CA GLU A 130 12.72 4.92 -9.74
C GLU A 130 13.87 5.93 -9.68
N LYS A 131 13.70 7.00 -8.88
CA LYS A 131 14.64 8.13 -8.78
C LYS A 131 15.56 8.06 -7.57
N SER A 132 15.37 7.05 -6.71
CA SER A 132 16.11 6.94 -5.45
C SER A 132 17.48 6.32 -5.66
N LYS A 133 18.42 6.74 -4.81
CA LYS A 133 19.76 6.16 -4.75
C LYS A 133 19.80 4.97 -3.80
N PHE A 134 20.70 4.04 -4.10
CA PHE A 134 21.03 2.93 -3.20
C PHE A 134 21.46 3.43 -1.82
N ILE A 135 20.99 2.76 -0.76
CA ILE A 135 21.39 3.01 0.61
C ILE A 135 22.38 1.94 1.05
N ASP A 136 23.62 2.34 1.29
CA ASP A 136 24.62 1.50 1.93
C ASP A 136 24.45 1.56 3.46
N LEU A 137 23.99 0.46 4.05
CA LEU A 137 23.78 0.32 5.50
C LEU A 137 25.09 0.12 6.28
N LYS A 138 26.22 -0.13 5.60
CA LYS A 138 27.55 -0.36 6.20
C LYS A 138 27.55 -1.40 7.33
N GLY A 139 26.68 -2.39 7.22
CA GLY A 139 26.51 -3.44 8.22
C GLY A 139 25.90 -3.01 9.56
N LYS A 140 25.50 -1.74 9.70
CA LYS A 140 24.96 -1.20 10.97
C LYS A 140 23.54 -1.64 11.27
N TYR A 141 22.76 -2.00 10.27
CA TYR A 141 21.36 -2.35 10.39
C TYR A 141 21.04 -3.61 9.59
N LYS A 142 20.05 -4.37 10.05
CA LYS A 142 19.51 -5.52 9.30
C LYS A 142 18.91 -5.00 7.98
N SER A 143 19.28 -5.66 6.88
CA SER A 143 18.71 -5.34 5.56
C SER A 143 17.19 -5.53 5.56
N LYS A 144 16.48 -4.59 4.94
CA LYS A 144 15.03 -4.72 4.72
C LYS A 144 14.73 -5.90 3.78
N PHE A 145 15.62 -6.20 2.83
CA PHE A 145 15.48 -7.34 1.94
C PHE A 145 15.56 -8.66 2.69
N ASP A 146 16.56 -8.82 3.59
CA ASP A 146 16.64 -10.02 4.43
C ASP A 146 15.46 -10.13 5.40
N SER A 147 14.97 -9.01 5.89
CA SER A 147 13.74 -8.97 6.69
C SER A 147 12.50 -9.36 5.87
N PHE A 148 12.45 -9.01 4.59
CA PHE A 148 11.38 -9.42 3.68
C PHE A 148 11.44 -10.92 3.40
N LYS A 149 12.63 -11.45 3.03
CA LYS A 149 12.85 -12.89 2.86
C LYS A 149 12.39 -13.70 4.09
N GLY A 150 12.77 -13.23 5.27
CA GLY A 150 12.34 -13.87 6.52
C GLY A 150 10.82 -13.89 6.73
N LYS A 151 10.10 -12.89 6.23
CA LYS A 151 8.64 -12.88 6.33
C LYS A 151 7.93 -13.84 5.40
N LEU A 152 8.50 -14.15 4.24
CA LEU A 152 7.96 -15.17 3.36
C LEU A 152 8.04 -16.58 4.01
N GLN A 153 8.94 -16.78 4.97
CA GLN A 153 9.09 -18.04 5.72
C GLN A 153 8.40 -18.05 7.09
N ASP A 154 7.92 -16.91 7.55
CA ASP A 154 7.31 -16.78 8.88
C ASP A 154 5.82 -17.14 8.83
N LYS A 155 5.40 -18.15 9.61
CA LYS A 155 4.03 -18.67 9.65
C LYS A 155 2.97 -17.60 9.97
N LYS A 156 3.32 -16.61 10.79
CA LYS A 156 2.41 -15.48 11.08
C LYS A 156 2.12 -14.67 9.82
N TRP A 157 3.16 -14.40 9.02
CA TRP A 157 3.01 -13.65 7.77
C TRP A 157 2.33 -14.48 6.68
N GLN A 158 2.67 -15.77 6.59
CA GLN A 158 1.98 -16.71 5.70
C GLN A 158 0.48 -16.71 5.96
N GLY A 159 0.05 -16.70 7.22
CA GLY A 159 -1.38 -16.61 7.58
C GLY A 159 -2.07 -15.32 7.09
N TYR A 160 -1.34 -14.21 6.89
CA TYR A 160 -1.89 -13.04 6.19
C TYR A 160 -1.90 -13.23 4.67
N PHE A 161 -0.84 -13.80 4.11
CA PHE A 161 -0.75 -14.01 2.66
C PHE A 161 -1.83 -14.97 2.16
N ASP A 162 -2.10 -16.04 2.91
CA ASP A 162 -3.16 -17.01 2.63
C ASP A 162 -4.58 -16.41 2.68
N LYS A 163 -4.74 -15.25 3.32
CA LYS A 163 -6.03 -14.53 3.37
C LYS A 163 -6.27 -13.62 2.18
N ILE A 164 -5.26 -13.26 1.43
CA ILE A 164 -5.42 -12.46 0.20
C ILE A 164 -6.03 -13.37 -0.86
N THR A 165 -7.30 -13.15 -1.18
CA THR A 165 -8.06 -14.01 -2.09
C THR A 165 -8.01 -13.54 -3.52
N VAL A 166 -7.82 -12.23 -3.73
CA VAL A 166 -7.84 -11.60 -5.05
C VAL A 166 -6.80 -10.48 -5.11
N THR A 167 -6.11 -10.40 -6.23
CA THR A 167 -5.27 -9.25 -6.61
C THR A 167 -5.79 -8.67 -7.91
N GLU A 168 -6.01 -7.35 -7.93
CA GLU A 168 -6.56 -6.62 -9.07
C GLU A 168 -5.60 -5.51 -9.52
N ASN A 169 -5.65 -5.19 -10.82
CA ASN A 169 -4.99 -4.02 -11.39
C ASN A 169 -6.02 -3.16 -12.10
N MET A 170 -6.92 -2.56 -11.34
CA MET A 170 -8.10 -1.84 -11.83
C MET A 170 -8.07 -0.38 -11.38
N ASP A 171 -8.80 0.49 -12.10
CA ASP A 171 -9.15 1.81 -11.56
C ASP A 171 -9.94 1.65 -10.25
N PHE A 172 -9.77 2.59 -9.32
CA PHE A 172 -10.44 2.51 -8.02
C PHE A 172 -11.97 2.42 -8.13
N GLN A 173 -12.57 3.09 -9.12
CA GLN A 173 -14.01 3.05 -9.33
C GLN A 173 -14.45 1.66 -9.75
N GLU A 174 -13.75 1.04 -10.69
CA GLU A 174 -14.07 -0.31 -11.16
C GLU A 174 -13.98 -1.35 -10.03
N VAL A 175 -12.94 -1.27 -9.18
CA VAL A 175 -12.82 -2.21 -8.06
C VAL A 175 -13.88 -1.94 -6.96
N ILE A 176 -14.22 -0.67 -6.70
CA ILE A 176 -15.28 -0.34 -5.76
C ILE A 176 -16.63 -0.88 -6.26
N GLU A 177 -17.00 -0.58 -7.52
CA GLU A 177 -18.25 -1.07 -8.13
C GLU A 177 -18.31 -2.60 -8.18
N LYS A 178 -17.19 -3.28 -8.45
CA LYS A 178 -17.11 -4.74 -8.54
C LYS A 178 -17.35 -5.46 -7.22
N TYR A 179 -16.88 -4.87 -6.12
CA TYR A 179 -16.90 -5.51 -4.80
C TYR A 179 -17.88 -4.89 -3.81
N ASP A 180 -18.66 -3.88 -4.24
CA ASP A 180 -19.65 -3.24 -3.36
C ASP A 180 -20.73 -4.20 -2.87
N GLY A 181 -21.19 -3.95 -1.66
CA GLY A 181 -22.26 -4.68 -1.02
C GLY A 181 -22.33 -4.44 0.48
N PRO A 182 -23.43 -4.79 1.13
CA PRO A 182 -23.73 -4.39 2.52
C PRO A 182 -22.77 -4.98 3.57
N LYS A 183 -21.96 -5.98 3.21
CA LYS A 183 -20.94 -6.61 4.06
C LYS A 183 -19.52 -6.34 3.57
N THR A 184 -19.34 -5.42 2.64
CA THR A 184 -18.04 -4.99 2.17
C THR A 184 -17.54 -3.77 2.94
N TYR A 185 -16.26 -3.75 3.22
CA TYR A 185 -15.55 -2.61 3.76
C TYR A 185 -14.40 -2.22 2.84
N PHE A 186 -14.38 -0.95 2.46
CA PHE A 186 -13.34 -0.35 1.64
C PHE A 186 -12.41 0.51 2.51
N TYR A 187 -11.11 0.26 2.44
CA TYR A 187 -10.11 1.21 2.88
C TYR A 187 -9.50 1.93 1.67
N CYS A 188 -9.63 3.24 1.64
CA CYS A 188 -9.16 4.09 0.55
C CYS A 188 -8.04 5.02 1.04
N ASP A 189 -6.87 4.93 0.42
CA ASP A 189 -5.68 5.75 0.69
C ASP A 189 -5.12 6.29 -0.63
N PRO A 190 -5.86 7.18 -1.31
CA PRO A 190 -5.46 7.71 -2.61
C PRO A 190 -4.22 8.59 -2.50
N PRO A 191 -3.56 8.94 -3.63
CA PRO A 191 -2.62 10.07 -3.66
C PRO A 191 -3.28 11.30 -3.08
N TYR A 192 -2.62 12.02 -2.15
CA TYR A 192 -3.24 13.17 -1.49
C TYR A 192 -3.17 14.42 -2.35
N TYR A 193 -4.20 15.24 -2.27
CA TYR A 193 -4.29 16.51 -2.98
C TYR A 193 -3.05 17.38 -2.74
N LYS A 194 -2.46 17.92 -3.81
CA LYS A 194 -1.17 18.65 -3.85
C LYS A 194 0.07 17.82 -3.48
N THR A 195 -0.03 16.50 -3.46
CA THR A 195 1.12 15.60 -3.29
C THR A 195 1.21 14.55 -4.40
N GLU A 196 0.39 14.69 -5.44
CA GLU A 196 0.24 13.76 -6.56
C GLU A 196 1.55 13.54 -7.32
N ASP A 197 2.40 14.57 -7.41
CA ASP A 197 3.72 14.54 -8.06
C ASP A 197 4.69 13.50 -7.48
N TYR A 198 4.41 13.00 -6.27
CA TYR A 198 5.21 11.91 -5.69
C TYR A 198 4.92 10.55 -6.31
N TYR A 199 3.79 10.41 -7.00
CA TYR A 199 3.37 9.17 -7.65
C TYR A 199 3.63 9.29 -9.16
N ALA A 200 4.71 8.64 -9.65
CA ALA A 200 4.97 8.56 -11.07
C ALA A 200 3.79 7.84 -11.77
N ASN A 201 3.32 8.38 -12.88
CA ASN A 201 2.30 7.81 -13.75
C ASN A 201 0.82 8.00 -13.35
N HIS A 202 0.46 8.84 -12.37
CA HIS A 202 -0.94 9.08 -12.04
C HIS A 202 -1.28 10.57 -12.14
N ALA A 203 -2.05 10.95 -13.16
CA ALA A 203 -2.76 12.23 -13.17
C ALA A 203 -3.95 12.15 -12.20
N PHE A 204 -3.68 12.20 -10.89
CA PHE A 204 -4.72 12.17 -9.85
C PHE A 204 -5.08 13.62 -9.48
N GLY A 205 -5.68 14.35 -10.44
CA GLY A 205 -6.10 15.74 -10.24
C GLY A 205 -7.40 15.87 -9.45
N ILE A 206 -7.83 17.10 -9.21
CA ILE A 206 -9.04 17.41 -8.41
C ILE A 206 -10.28 16.67 -8.92
N GLU A 207 -10.44 16.53 -10.22
CA GLU A 207 -11.55 15.79 -10.85
C GLU A 207 -11.56 14.31 -10.47
N THR A 208 -10.37 13.69 -10.31
CA THR A 208 -10.24 12.30 -9.87
C THR A 208 -10.57 12.16 -8.40
N HIS A 209 -10.21 13.15 -7.56
CA HIS A 209 -10.62 13.20 -6.16
C HIS A 209 -12.13 13.33 -6.01
N GLU A 210 -12.78 14.18 -6.82
CA GLU A 210 -14.23 14.34 -6.85
C GLU A 210 -14.94 13.06 -7.33
N ARG A 211 -14.39 12.40 -8.36
CA ARG A 211 -14.88 11.11 -8.83
C ARG A 211 -14.82 10.04 -7.73
N LEU A 212 -13.73 9.97 -6.97
CA LEU A 212 -13.62 9.08 -5.83
C LEU A 212 -14.66 9.40 -4.75
N ALA A 213 -14.83 10.67 -4.41
CA ALA A 213 -15.83 11.09 -3.44
C ALA A 213 -17.26 10.71 -3.88
N THR A 214 -17.58 10.93 -5.16
CA THR A 214 -18.87 10.56 -5.75
C THR A 214 -19.10 9.05 -5.70
N CYS A 215 -18.08 8.27 -6.05
CA CYS A 215 -18.14 6.81 -5.99
C CYS A 215 -18.40 6.33 -4.55
N LEU A 216 -17.65 6.82 -3.57
CA LEU A 216 -17.80 6.42 -2.16
C LEU A 216 -19.15 6.80 -1.53
N LYS A 217 -19.81 7.85 -2.03
CA LYS A 217 -21.16 8.23 -1.58
C LYS A 217 -22.25 7.27 -2.08
N SER A 218 -22.01 6.56 -3.18
CA SER A 218 -23.00 5.69 -3.82
C SER A 218 -22.98 4.24 -3.35
N ILE A 219 -21.97 3.82 -2.58
CA ILE A 219 -21.82 2.42 -2.17
C ILE A 219 -22.81 1.99 -1.08
N GLU A 220 -23.17 0.72 -1.09
CA GLU A 220 -23.92 0.08 0.00
C GLU A 220 -23.02 -0.32 1.17
N GLY A 221 -21.75 -0.56 0.88
CA GLY A 221 -20.73 -0.96 1.84
C GLY A 221 -20.28 0.15 2.78
N LYS A 222 -19.36 -0.20 3.65
CA LYS A 222 -18.70 0.73 4.57
C LYS A 222 -17.36 1.15 4.01
N PHE A 223 -16.97 2.42 4.23
CA PHE A 223 -15.64 2.88 3.86
C PHE A 223 -14.94 3.67 4.97
N SER A 224 -13.61 3.61 4.93
CA SER A 224 -12.73 4.60 5.58
C SER A 224 -11.79 5.20 4.53
N LEU A 225 -11.77 6.51 4.46
CA LEU A 225 -10.97 7.29 3.52
C LEU A 225 -9.91 8.08 4.28
N SER A 226 -8.64 7.81 3.98
CA SER A 226 -7.50 8.57 4.52
C SER A 226 -7.18 9.78 3.66
N TYR A 227 -7.00 10.96 4.29
CA TYR A 227 -6.59 12.19 3.62
C TYR A 227 -5.80 13.13 4.53
N TYR A 228 -5.13 14.12 3.91
CA TYR A 228 -4.82 15.40 4.55
C TYR A 228 -5.96 16.38 4.30
N ASP A 229 -6.11 17.36 5.20
CA ASP A 229 -7.18 18.37 5.09
C ASP A 229 -6.98 19.29 3.89
N PHE A 230 -8.09 19.57 3.18
CA PHE A 230 -8.20 20.58 2.13
C PHE A 230 -9.66 21.03 1.96
N ASP A 231 -9.87 22.22 1.39
CA ASP A 231 -11.16 22.92 1.45
C ASP A 231 -12.36 22.10 0.93
N GLN A 232 -12.22 21.44 -0.23
CA GLN A 232 -13.31 20.68 -0.86
C GLN A 232 -13.71 19.41 -0.10
N LEU A 233 -12.83 18.91 0.77
CA LEU A 233 -13.07 17.63 1.46
C LEU A 233 -14.31 17.67 2.36
N SER A 234 -14.53 18.81 3.05
CA SER A 234 -15.72 19.03 3.89
C SER A 234 -17.00 19.30 3.09
N GLU A 235 -16.88 19.74 1.83
CA GLU A 235 -18.01 19.86 0.91
C GLU A 235 -18.45 18.48 0.40
N TRP A 236 -17.45 17.61 0.11
CA TRP A 236 -17.74 16.26 -0.35
C TRP A 236 -18.25 15.36 0.76
N PHE A 237 -17.73 15.50 1.97
CA PHE A 237 -18.08 14.68 3.13
C PHE A 237 -18.44 15.57 4.33
N PRO A 238 -19.68 16.12 4.38
CA PRO A 238 -20.13 16.99 5.47
C PRO A 238 -19.98 16.30 6.84
N LYS A 239 -19.50 17.04 7.86
CA LYS A 239 -19.20 16.48 9.19
C LYS A 239 -20.44 16.10 10.00
N ASP A 240 -21.60 16.51 9.61
CA ASP A 240 -22.90 16.10 10.17
C ASP A 240 -23.44 14.79 9.58
N GLU A 241 -22.92 14.37 8.41
CA GLU A 241 -23.30 13.13 7.73
C GLU A 241 -22.22 12.03 7.86
N TYR A 242 -20.95 12.43 7.94
CA TYR A 242 -19.81 11.52 7.97
C TYR A 242 -19.04 11.63 9.27
N LYS A 243 -18.55 10.50 9.77
CA LYS A 243 -17.67 10.49 10.93
C LYS A 243 -16.24 10.85 10.52
N TRP A 244 -15.68 11.84 11.20
CA TRP A 244 -14.32 12.30 10.99
C TRP A 244 -13.48 12.04 12.22
N GLU A 245 -12.35 11.38 12.02
CA GLU A 245 -11.33 11.16 13.04
C GLU A 245 -10.00 11.72 12.57
N SER A 246 -9.14 12.11 13.49
CA SER A 246 -7.82 12.66 13.16
C SER A 246 -6.72 12.09 14.01
N LYS A 247 -5.51 11.98 13.43
CA LYS A 247 -4.32 11.49 14.11
C LYS A 247 -3.09 12.31 13.75
N GLU A 248 -2.48 12.94 14.77
CA GLU A 248 -1.14 13.51 14.59
C GLU A 248 -0.09 12.41 14.49
N PHE A 249 0.87 12.60 13.58
CA PHE A 249 2.02 11.71 13.44
C PHE A 249 3.26 12.47 12.97
N HIS A 250 4.44 11.89 13.18
CA HIS A 250 5.69 12.44 12.67
C HIS A 250 5.94 11.95 11.24
N LYS A 251 6.07 12.88 10.27
CA LYS A 251 6.37 12.55 8.87
C LYS A 251 7.78 11.95 8.78
N ALA A 252 7.91 10.79 8.09
CA ALA A 252 9.20 10.12 7.92
C ALA A 252 10.12 10.81 6.91
N ALA A 253 9.53 11.36 5.85
CA ALA A 253 10.24 12.12 4.82
C ALA A 253 10.50 13.54 5.32
N MET A 254 11.75 14.02 5.25
CA MET A 254 12.23 15.36 5.62
C MET A 254 12.86 15.54 7.01
N ALA A 255 13.28 14.49 7.69
CA ALA A 255 14.22 14.67 8.80
C ALA A 255 15.58 15.14 8.23
N LYS A 256 15.75 16.47 8.10
CA LYS A 256 17.09 17.05 7.91
C LYS A 256 17.83 16.90 9.22
N SER A 257 19.08 16.41 9.15
CA SER A 257 19.96 16.28 10.33
C SER A 257 19.91 17.58 11.16
N GLY A 258 19.54 17.48 12.44
CA GLY A 258 19.49 18.62 13.37
C GLY A 258 18.18 19.44 13.37
N LYS A 259 17.12 19.06 12.62
CA LYS A 259 15.79 19.70 12.69
C LYS A 259 14.75 18.73 13.22
N ALA A 260 13.79 19.24 14.01
CA ALA A 260 12.64 18.48 14.47
C ALA A 260 11.85 17.92 13.27
N GLN A 261 11.36 16.68 13.39
CA GLN A 261 10.48 16.10 12.38
C GLN A 261 9.19 16.92 12.29
N THR A 262 8.77 17.23 11.06
CA THR A 262 7.48 17.89 10.83
C THR A 262 6.34 16.95 11.21
N LYS A 263 5.37 17.46 11.94
CA LYS A 263 4.12 16.76 12.24
C LYS A 263 3.20 16.82 11.01
N GLY A 264 2.45 15.76 10.82
CA GLY A 264 1.32 15.70 9.90
C GLY A 264 0.07 15.32 10.68
N VAL A 265 -1.08 15.69 10.17
CA VAL A 265 -2.39 15.24 10.67
C VAL A 265 -3.02 14.39 9.59
N GLU A 266 -3.29 13.14 9.91
CA GLU A 266 -4.07 12.23 9.08
C GLU A 266 -5.52 12.35 9.46
N LEU A 267 -6.39 12.49 8.48
CA LEU A 267 -7.83 12.40 8.63
C LEU A 267 -8.30 10.99 8.22
N LEU A 268 -9.33 10.50 8.88
CA LEU A 268 -10.04 9.29 8.53
C LEU A 268 -11.52 9.61 8.48
N ILE A 269 -12.11 9.54 7.29
CA ILE A 269 -13.52 9.85 7.01
C ILE A 269 -14.25 8.54 6.77
N MET A 270 -15.41 8.37 7.41
CA MET A 270 -16.16 7.11 7.42
C MET A 270 -17.66 7.39 7.25
N ASN A 271 -18.39 6.45 6.61
CA ASN A 271 -19.85 6.50 6.44
C ASN A 271 -20.64 5.67 7.50
N TYR A 272 -20.01 5.30 8.63
CA TYR A 272 -20.61 4.46 9.67
C TYR A 272 -20.20 4.90 11.08
#